data_22277950be6be8b4b71849a027577677
#
_entry.id   22277950be6be8b4b71849a027577677
#
_cell.length_a   1.000
_cell.length_b   1.000
_cell.length_c   1.000
_cell.angle_alpha   90.00
_cell.angle_beta   90.00
_cell.angle_gamma   90.00
#
_symmetry.space_group_name_H-M   'P 1'
#
loop_
_entity.id
_entity.type
_entity.pdbx_description
1 polymer ?
#
loop_
_entity_poly.entity_id
_entity_poly.type
_entity_poly.pdbx_seq_one_letter_code
_entity_poly.pdbx_strand_id
1 'polypeptide(L)'
;MNRFAYISSFLALIIISGATFLVHLDDHEPAHVEVLYENGRYQLYKDGEPFYIHGAGLEFGDIEALASHGANSFRTWRTDNGRDTGMEILDQAHEHGLMVTMGIEIARERPGSGRGVFNFDYSDSAAVADQLHRVREEVLMYKDHPALLMWGIGNELNLGASNPMVWDAVNDIAKMIHEVDGNHPTLTMLAGIHPELIQQVKTRAPDLDLLGIQMYADIVNLPRYLEESEWDGPYVVTEWGATGHWEVQTTSWGAPLENNSTVKADWYSRRHEIAIASDTTQCIGSYVFLWGQKQERTPTWYGMFMPDGEKTAAVDVMEYTWTGTWPANLSPAIESFTLNELEATSNIELAPGFSMVSTVIATDPDDDPLTYHWSVHQEATEVGHGGDDESEPPLIPDLFTEIKDGVVTLNAPSEPGAYRLFVHITDGNGSAAHANIPFYVTR
;
A
#
# COMPACT_ATOMS: atom_id res chain seq x y z
N MET A 1 45.10 -9.37 -35.60
CA MET A 1 44.12 -10.38 -36.03
C MET A 1 42.87 -10.10 -35.23
N ASN A 2 41.97 -9.28 -35.81
CA ASN A 2 40.70 -8.86 -35.19
C ASN A 2 39.65 -9.93 -35.46
N ARG A 3 39.01 -10.44 -34.41
CA ARG A 3 37.78 -11.20 -34.54
C ARG A 3 36.61 -10.29 -34.10
N PHE A 4 35.86 -9.84 -35.10
CA PHE A 4 34.52 -9.28 -34.88
C PHE A 4 33.54 -10.44 -34.67
N ALA A 5 32.85 -10.47 -33.55
CA ALA A 5 31.71 -11.33 -33.35
C ALA A 5 30.48 -10.61 -33.92
N TYR A 6 29.84 -11.21 -34.91
CA TYR A 6 28.54 -10.78 -35.41
C TYR A 6 27.46 -11.38 -34.50
N ILE A 7 26.70 -10.54 -33.85
CA ILE A 7 25.43 -10.93 -33.18
C ILE A 7 24.38 -10.96 -34.26
N SER A 8 23.85 -12.14 -34.57
CA SER A 8 22.76 -12.35 -35.53
C SER A 8 21.45 -12.28 -34.79
N SER A 9 20.72 -11.18 -34.93
CA SER A 9 19.30 -11.10 -34.51
C SER A 9 18.47 -12.03 -35.40
N PHE A 10 17.81 -13.02 -34.82
CA PHE A 10 16.84 -13.86 -35.50
C PHE A 10 15.47 -13.18 -35.50
N LEU A 11 15.04 -12.73 -36.68
CA LEU A 11 13.65 -12.29 -36.90
C LEU A 11 12.83 -13.55 -37.24
N ALA A 12 11.91 -13.93 -36.35
CA ALA A 12 10.94 -14.96 -36.69
C ALA A 12 9.67 -14.30 -37.27
N LEU A 13 9.42 -14.53 -38.54
CA LEU A 13 8.24 -14.05 -39.25
C LEU A 13 7.16 -15.15 -39.22
N ILE A 14 6.09 -14.94 -38.48
CA ILE A 14 4.90 -15.81 -38.50
C ILE A 14 3.83 -15.12 -39.33
N ILE A 15 3.54 -15.68 -40.51
CA ILE A 15 2.45 -15.19 -41.38
C ILE A 15 1.23 -16.08 -41.17
N ILE A 16 0.19 -15.52 -40.55
CA ILE A 16 -1.15 -16.09 -40.54
C ILE A 16 -2.14 -15.00 -40.96
N SER A 17 -2.82 -15.22 -42.10
CA SER A 17 -3.93 -14.45 -42.65
C SER A 17 -3.78 -12.93 -42.70
N GLY A 18 -2.81 -12.40 -43.48
CA GLY A 18 -2.85 -11.02 -43.97
C GLY A 18 -2.50 -9.90 -43.00
N ALA A 19 -2.08 -10.18 -41.77
CA ALA A 19 -1.52 -9.22 -40.84
C ALA A 19 -0.15 -9.71 -40.36
N THR A 20 0.88 -8.92 -40.57
CA THR A 20 2.23 -9.18 -40.04
C THR A 20 2.29 -8.58 -38.64
N PHE A 21 2.23 -9.43 -37.62
CA PHE A 21 2.59 -9.04 -36.26
C PHE A 21 4.12 -9.16 -36.11
N LEU A 22 4.80 -8.06 -35.96
CA LEU A 22 6.16 -8.02 -35.45
C LEU A 22 6.08 -8.23 -33.94
N VAL A 23 6.32 -9.46 -33.49
CA VAL A 23 6.59 -9.68 -32.06
C VAL A 23 8.02 -9.19 -31.84
N HIS A 24 8.19 -8.03 -31.21
CA HIS A 24 9.45 -7.68 -30.57
C HIS A 24 9.58 -8.64 -29.38
N LEU A 25 10.45 -9.63 -29.52
CA LEU A 25 11.01 -10.31 -28.36
C LEU A 25 12.14 -9.36 -27.91
N ASP A 26 11.86 -8.55 -26.91
CA ASP A 26 12.93 -7.88 -26.18
C ASP A 26 13.70 -8.99 -25.46
N ASP A 27 14.94 -9.25 -25.93
CA ASP A 27 15.90 -10.21 -25.35
C ASP A 27 16.47 -9.61 -24.04
N HIS A 28 15.61 -9.30 -23.06
CA HIS A 28 16.07 -8.96 -21.73
C HIS A 28 16.23 -10.25 -20.92
N GLU A 29 17.42 -10.48 -20.37
CA GLU A 29 17.62 -11.57 -19.43
C GLU A 29 16.84 -11.26 -18.13
N PRO A 30 16.25 -12.28 -17.48
CA PRO A 30 15.60 -12.08 -16.19
C PRO A 30 16.59 -11.52 -15.17
N ALA A 31 16.14 -10.68 -14.26
CA ALA A 31 16.96 -10.23 -13.16
C ALA A 31 17.36 -11.43 -12.29
N HIS A 32 18.59 -11.44 -11.80
CA HIS A 32 19.02 -12.40 -10.79
C HIS A 32 19.00 -11.72 -9.41
N VAL A 33 18.14 -12.18 -8.54
CA VAL A 33 17.91 -11.59 -7.22
C VAL A 33 18.18 -12.61 -6.13
N GLU A 34 19.00 -12.24 -5.16
CA GLU A 34 19.33 -13.13 -4.03
C GLU A 34 19.45 -12.35 -2.72
N VAL A 35 19.17 -13.01 -1.61
CA VAL A 35 19.37 -12.46 -0.27
C VAL A 35 20.51 -13.20 0.39
N LEU A 36 21.59 -12.48 0.71
CA LEU A 36 22.81 -13.05 1.31
C LEU A 36 23.00 -12.53 2.73
N TYR A 37 23.54 -13.40 3.60
CA TYR A 37 24.00 -13.00 4.91
C TYR A 37 25.51 -12.79 4.89
N GLU A 38 25.92 -11.52 4.91
CA GLU A 38 27.31 -11.14 4.84
C GLU A 38 27.65 -10.05 5.85
N ASN A 39 28.85 -10.14 6.46
CA ASN A 39 29.34 -9.14 7.40
C ASN A 39 28.38 -8.85 8.58
N GLY A 40 27.61 -9.86 9.02
CA GLY A 40 26.69 -9.74 10.15
C GLY A 40 25.33 -9.12 9.80
N ARG A 41 24.99 -9.01 8.53
CA ARG A 41 23.71 -8.48 8.06
C ARG A 41 23.17 -9.23 6.84
N TYR A 42 21.87 -9.21 6.65
CA TYR A 42 21.24 -9.61 5.39
C TYR A 42 21.28 -8.45 4.39
N GLN A 43 21.51 -8.80 3.13
CA GLN A 43 21.56 -7.85 2.02
C GLN A 43 20.88 -8.48 0.81
N LEU A 44 19.96 -7.73 0.19
CA LEU A 44 19.39 -8.08 -1.11
C LEU A 44 20.37 -7.63 -2.20
N TYR A 45 20.57 -8.49 -3.18
CA TYR A 45 21.36 -8.21 -4.37
C TYR A 45 20.50 -8.38 -5.62
N LYS A 46 20.67 -7.48 -6.56
CA LYS A 46 20.10 -7.58 -7.90
C LYS A 46 21.27 -7.57 -8.91
N ASP A 47 21.37 -8.61 -9.69
CA ASP A 47 22.45 -8.76 -10.70
C ASP A 47 23.87 -8.58 -10.10
N GLY A 48 24.04 -9.00 -8.84
CA GLY A 48 25.28 -8.88 -8.08
C GLY A 48 25.55 -7.51 -7.46
N GLU A 49 24.65 -6.54 -7.61
CA GLU A 49 24.75 -5.22 -6.99
C GLU A 49 23.82 -5.11 -5.78
N PRO A 50 24.27 -4.49 -4.66
CA PRO A 50 23.43 -4.29 -3.51
C PRO A 50 22.15 -3.49 -3.85
N PHE A 51 21.00 -4.01 -3.42
CA PHE A 51 19.70 -3.40 -3.63
C PHE A 51 18.98 -3.25 -2.28
N TYR A 52 18.64 -2.03 -1.88
CA TYR A 52 17.79 -1.76 -0.72
C TYR A 52 16.45 -1.24 -1.20
N ILE A 53 15.35 -1.83 -0.74
CA ILE A 53 14.02 -1.53 -1.25
C ILE A 53 13.52 -0.18 -0.72
N HIS A 54 13.39 0.78 -1.62
CA HIS A 54 12.69 2.05 -1.47
C HIS A 54 11.39 1.96 -2.27
N GLY A 55 10.30 1.50 -1.63
CA GLY A 55 9.13 1.11 -2.38
C GLY A 55 7.79 1.53 -1.80
N ALA A 56 6.74 1.27 -2.58
CA ALA A 56 5.35 1.47 -2.19
C ALA A 56 4.46 0.30 -2.61
N GLY A 57 3.36 0.10 -1.88
CA GLY A 57 2.26 -0.74 -2.36
C GLY A 57 1.47 0.01 -3.43
N LEU A 58 1.28 -0.60 -4.59
CA LEU A 58 0.63 0.01 -5.73
C LEU A 58 -0.28 -0.99 -6.43
N GLU A 59 -1.56 -0.64 -6.63
CA GLU A 59 -2.49 -1.42 -7.46
C GLU A 59 -2.95 -0.62 -8.69
N PHE A 60 -3.34 0.64 -8.50
CA PHE A 60 -3.87 1.52 -9.55
C PHE A 60 -3.18 2.89 -9.57
N GLY A 61 -2.11 3.05 -8.80
CA GLY A 61 -1.34 4.30 -8.73
C GLY A 61 -0.48 4.52 -9.98
N ASP A 62 0.04 5.73 -10.09
CA ASP A 62 0.90 6.15 -11.18
C ASP A 62 2.33 5.64 -10.97
N ILE A 63 2.78 4.75 -11.85
CA ILE A 63 4.11 4.11 -11.82
C ILE A 63 5.21 5.12 -12.20
N GLU A 64 4.97 5.99 -13.19
CA GLU A 64 5.91 7.04 -13.58
C GLU A 64 6.15 8.02 -12.43
N ALA A 65 5.06 8.45 -11.77
CA ALA A 65 5.15 9.31 -10.59
C ALA A 65 5.94 8.64 -9.47
N LEU A 66 5.74 7.33 -9.22
CA LEU A 66 6.49 6.60 -8.20
C LEU A 66 7.99 6.62 -8.46
N ALA A 67 8.40 6.35 -9.70
CA ALA A 67 9.80 6.41 -10.10
C ALA A 67 10.38 7.83 -9.98
N SER A 68 9.63 8.86 -10.40
CA SER A 68 10.07 10.25 -10.36
C SER A 68 10.28 10.79 -8.95
N HIS A 69 9.57 10.23 -7.96
CA HIS A 69 9.75 10.54 -6.53
C HIS A 69 10.84 9.69 -5.85
N GLY A 70 11.63 8.92 -6.63
CA GLY A 70 12.86 8.25 -6.14
C GLY A 70 12.65 6.86 -5.56
N ALA A 71 11.48 6.25 -5.71
CA ALA A 71 11.33 4.83 -5.45
C ALA A 71 12.13 3.99 -6.46
N ASN A 72 12.52 2.78 -6.07
CA ASN A 72 13.18 1.81 -6.95
C ASN A 72 12.37 0.51 -7.10
N SER A 73 11.26 0.37 -6.37
CA SER A 73 10.42 -0.83 -6.39
C SER A 73 9.00 -0.52 -5.98
N PHE A 74 8.07 -1.39 -6.40
CA PHE A 74 6.73 -1.46 -5.80
C PHE A 74 6.29 -2.91 -5.60
N ARG A 75 5.28 -3.10 -4.76
CA ARG A 75 4.63 -4.40 -4.61
C ARG A 75 3.20 -4.37 -5.11
N THR A 76 2.74 -5.50 -5.61
CA THR A 76 1.34 -5.76 -5.92
C THR A 76 0.72 -6.75 -4.94
N TRP A 77 -0.61 -6.92 -4.94
CA TRP A 77 -1.33 -7.92 -4.14
C TRP A 77 -1.68 -9.16 -4.93
N ARG A 78 -1.62 -9.04 -6.26
CA ARG A 78 -1.95 -10.07 -7.24
C ARG A 78 -1.18 -9.82 -8.53
N THR A 79 -1.14 -10.82 -9.39
CA THR A 79 -0.45 -10.74 -10.70
C THR A 79 -1.19 -9.87 -11.71
N ASP A 80 -2.52 -9.81 -11.63
CA ASP A 80 -3.42 -9.03 -12.52
C ASP A 80 -4.33 -8.17 -11.64
N ASN A 81 -4.38 -6.85 -11.89
CA ASN A 81 -5.18 -5.93 -11.08
C ASN A 81 -6.59 -5.70 -11.64
N GLY A 82 -6.94 -6.36 -12.77
CA GLY A 82 -8.23 -6.26 -13.45
C GLY A 82 -8.37 -5.03 -14.35
N ARG A 83 -7.34 -4.19 -14.44
CA ARG A 83 -7.15 -3.15 -15.47
C ARG A 83 -5.99 -3.53 -16.36
N ASP A 84 -4.86 -3.88 -15.76
CA ASP A 84 -3.63 -4.27 -16.40
C ASP A 84 -3.31 -5.71 -16.05
N THR A 85 -2.78 -6.47 -17.01
CA THR A 85 -2.22 -7.79 -16.80
C THR A 85 -0.88 -7.71 -16.08
N GLY A 86 -0.43 -8.80 -15.47
CA GLY A 86 0.88 -8.82 -14.82
C GLY A 86 2.03 -8.49 -15.76
N MET A 87 1.93 -8.85 -17.04
CA MET A 87 2.94 -8.47 -18.04
C MET A 87 2.97 -6.97 -18.28
N GLU A 88 1.79 -6.33 -18.46
CA GLU A 88 1.70 -4.88 -18.64
C GLU A 88 2.20 -4.11 -17.41
N ILE A 89 1.97 -4.63 -16.20
CA ILE A 89 2.50 -4.05 -14.96
C ILE A 89 4.03 -4.13 -14.91
N LEU A 90 4.58 -5.28 -15.28
CA LEU A 90 6.04 -5.50 -15.33
C LEU A 90 6.71 -4.67 -16.43
N ASP A 91 6.09 -4.59 -17.63
CA ASP A 91 6.58 -3.77 -18.75
C ASP A 91 6.64 -2.29 -18.33
N GLN A 92 5.59 -1.74 -17.72
CA GLN A 92 5.56 -0.37 -17.22
C GLN A 92 6.62 -0.15 -16.14
N ALA A 93 6.79 -1.09 -15.21
CA ALA A 93 7.85 -1.01 -14.19
C ALA A 93 9.23 -0.95 -14.83
N HIS A 94 9.49 -1.81 -15.82
CA HIS A 94 10.75 -1.84 -16.54
C HIS A 94 11.03 -0.55 -17.29
N GLU A 95 10.03 0.02 -17.97
CA GLU A 95 10.14 1.29 -18.69
C GLU A 95 10.58 2.44 -17.77
N HIS A 96 10.10 2.44 -16.51
CA HIS A 96 10.43 3.46 -15.51
C HIS A 96 11.59 3.07 -14.57
N GLY A 97 12.27 1.93 -14.82
CA GLY A 97 13.43 1.49 -14.04
C GLY A 97 13.08 0.98 -12.64
N LEU A 98 11.84 0.59 -12.42
CA LEU A 98 11.36 0.02 -11.15
C LEU A 98 11.39 -1.51 -11.17
N MET A 99 11.53 -2.10 -9.99
CA MET A 99 11.41 -3.53 -9.76
C MET A 99 10.09 -3.87 -9.06
N VAL A 100 9.54 -5.06 -9.30
CA VAL A 100 8.24 -5.47 -8.77
C VAL A 100 8.38 -6.66 -7.83
N THR A 101 7.97 -6.51 -6.56
CA THR A 101 7.60 -7.64 -5.71
C THR A 101 6.18 -8.05 -6.09
N MET A 102 6.08 -9.06 -6.93
CA MET A 102 4.80 -9.48 -7.50
C MET A 102 4.02 -10.35 -6.54
N GLY A 103 2.85 -9.85 -6.13
CA GLY A 103 1.92 -10.59 -5.29
C GLY A 103 1.27 -11.74 -6.05
N ILE A 104 1.28 -12.91 -5.44
CA ILE A 104 0.52 -14.08 -5.90
C ILE A 104 -0.70 -14.21 -5.00
N GLU A 105 -1.89 -14.04 -5.58
CA GLU A 105 -3.10 -14.20 -4.81
C GLU A 105 -3.37 -15.67 -4.51
N ILE A 106 -3.42 -16.02 -3.23
CA ILE A 106 -3.91 -17.33 -2.77
C ILE A 106 -5.13 -17.16 -1.87
N ALA A 107 -5.92 -18.21 -1.75
CA ALA A 107 -7.20 -18.18 -1.07
C ALA A 107 -7.04 -17.89 0.44
N ARG A 108 -8.01 -17.20 1.02
CA ARG A 108 -8.09 -16.87 2.44
C ARG A 108 -9.11 -17.73 3.16
N GLU A 109 -8.79 -18.22 4.36
CA GLU A 109 -9.73 -18.97 5.20
C GLU A 109 -10.88 -18.06 5.66
N ARG A 110 -10.59 -16.82 5.99
CA ARG A 110 -11.58 -15.86 6.50
C ARG A 110 -12.73 -15.60 5.51
N PRO A 111 -13.91 -15.21 5.99
CA PRO A 111 -14.93 -14.55 5.17
C PRO A 111 -14.38 -13.23 4.60
N GLY A 112 -14.89 -12.81 3.48
CA GLY A 112 -14.52 -11.55 2.84
C GLY A 112 -15.43 -11.22 1.68
N SER A 113 -15.24 -10.03 1.13
CA SER A 113 -15.94 -9.51 -0.04
C SER A 113 -14.93 -8.87 -1.01
N GLY A 114 -15.40 -8.60 -2.23
CA GLY A 114 -14.57 -8.03 -3.28
C GLY A 114 -13.78 -9.08 -4.05
N ARG A 115 -12.55 -8.73 -4.46
CA ARG A 115 -11.68 -9.62 -5.24
C ARG A 115 -11.01 -10.64 -4.33
N GLY A 116 -10.81 -11.85 -4.85
CA GLY A 116 -10.13 -12.92 -4.16
C GLY A 116 -11.00 -14.13 -3.84
N VAL A 117 -10.37 -15.17 -3.30
CA VAL A 117 -11.03 -16.41 -2.86
C VAL A 117 -11.07 -16.40 -1.34
N PHE A 118 -12.28 -16.52 -0.79
CA PHE A 118 -12.55 -16.49 0.65
C PHE A 118 -13.26 -17.77 1.10
N ASN A 119 -13.31 -18.02 2.41
CA ASN A 119 -13.86 -19.21 3.03
C ASN A 119 -13.22 -20.50 2.51
N PHE A 120 -11.91 -20.45 2.28
CA PHE A 120 -11.16 -21.59 1.72
C PHE A 120 -10.80 -22.58 2.81
N ASP A 121 -11.00 -23.87 2.53
CA ASP A 121 -10.63 -24.95 3.44
C ASP A 121 -9.27 -25.54 3.04
N TYR A 122 -8.22 -25.20 3.77
CA TYR A 122 -6.88 -25.75 3.56
C TYR A 122 -6.76 -27.24 3.92
N SER A 123 -7.78 -27.87 4.49
CA SER A 123 -7.85 -29.31 4.68
C SER A 123 -8.32 -30.06 3.41
N ASP A 124 -8.88 -29.36 2.43
CA ASP A 124 -9.24 -29.90 1.12
C ASP A 124 -8.00 -29.99 0.21
N SER A 125 -7.37 -31.17 0.21
CA SER A 125 -6.16 -31.41 -0.56
C SER A 125 -6.34 -31.24 -2.09
N ALA A 126 -7.55 -31.44 -2.62
CA ALA A 126 -7.81 -31.26 -4.05
C ALA A 126 -7.85 -29.75 -4.38
N ALA A 127 -8.55 -28.94 -3.59
CA ALA A 127 -8.58 -27.50 -3.75
C ALA A 127 -7.19 -26.86 -3.58
N VAL A 128 -6.40 -27.34 -2.62
CA VAL A 128 -5.00 -26.90 -2.44
C VAL A 128 -4.13 -27.26 -3.65
N ALA A 129 -4.27 -28.46 -4.20
CA ALA A 129 -3.53 -28.88 -5.40
C ALA A 129 -3.92 -28.07 -6.63
N ASP A 130 -5.21 -27.77 -6.82
CA ASP A 130 -5.69 -26.91 -7.91
C ASP A 130 -5.14 -25.47 -7.78
N GLN A 131 -5.09 -24.93 -6.56
CA GLN A 131 -4.45 -23.63 -6.29
C GLN A 131 -2.96 -23.63 -6.65
N LEU A 132 -2.21 -24.65 -6.22
CA LEU A 132 -0.79 -24.79 -6.54
C LEU A 132 -0.57 -24.86 -8.06
N HIS A 133 -1.42 -25.60 -8.79
CA HIS A 133 -1.32 -25.68 -10.24
C HIS A 133 -1.55 -24.32 -10.91
N ARG A 134 -2.59 -23.58 -10.51
CA ARG A 134 -2.86 -22.22 -11.01
C ARG A 134 -1.68 -21.29 -10.77
N VAL A 135 -1.16 -21.27 -9.53
CA VAL A 135 0.00 -20.43 -9.17
C VAL A 135 1.23 -20.79 -10.01
N ARG A 136 1.44 -22.07 -10.28
CA ARG A 136 2.56 -22.52 -11.14
C ARG A 136 2.48 -21.92 -12.55
N GLU A 137 1.29 -21.88 -13.14
CA GLU A 137 1.09 -21.28 -14.47
C GLU A 137 1.36 -19.76 -14.44
N GLU A 138 0.93 -19.07 -13.38
CA GLU A 138 1.22 -17.64 -13.19
C GLU A 138 2.74 -17.39 -13.07
N VAL A 139 3.45 -18.16 -12.25
CA VAL A 139 4.91 -18.04 -12.09
C VAL A 139 5.63 -18.28 -13.43
N LEU A 140 5.26 -19.33 -14.16
CA LEU A 140 5.86 -19.63 -15.47
C LEU A 140 5.64 -18.53 -16.51
N MET A 141 4.58 -17.75 -16.37
CA MET A 141 4.27 -16.62 -17.27
C MET A 141 5.19 -15.42 -17.06
N TYR A 142 5.56 -15.12 -15.81
CA TYR A 142 6.21 -13.85 -15.45
C TYR A 142 7.67 -13.99 -15.00
N LYS A 143 8.13 -15.20 -14.63
CA LYS A 143 9.45 -15.43 -14.01
C LYS A 143 10.67 -14.94 -14.79
N ASP A 144 10.55 -14.82 -16.09
CA ASP A 144 11.66 -14.42 -16.96
C ASP A 144 11.65 -12.90 -17.26
N HIS A 145 10.78 -12.12 -16.59
CA HIS A 145 10.69 -10.68 -16.83
C HIS A 145 11.75 -9.89 -16.05
N PRO A 146 12.49 -8.95 -16.71
CA PRO A 146 13.61 -8.22 -16.10
C PRO A 146 13.25 -7.29 -14.95
N ALA A 147 11.97 -6.89 -14.82
CA ALA A 147 11.49 -6.05 -13.71
C ALA A 147 10.98 -6.86 -12.51
N LEU A 148 10.96 -8.19 -12.57
CA LEU A 148 10.56 -8.98 -11.42
C LEU A 148 11.66 -8.96 -10.35
N LEU A 149 11.29 -8.65 -9.09
CA LEU A 149 12.21 -8.63 -7.96
C LEU A 149 12.05 -9.87 -7.07
N MET A 150 10.84 -10.15 -6.64
CA MET A 150 10.53 -11.24 -5.71
C MET A 150 9.08 -11.70 -5.89
N TRP A 151 8.77 -12.90 -5.38
CA TRP A 151 7.44 -13.47 -5.33
C TRP A 151 6.81 -13.35 -3.96
N GLY A 152 5.71 -12.61 -3.85
CA GLY A 152 4.93 -12.47 -2.62
C GLY A 152 3.77 -13.47 -2.56
N ILE A 153 3.91 -14.54 -1.81
CA ILE A 153 2.93 -15.63 -1.73
C ILE A 153 1.83 -15.29 -0.71
N GLY A 154 0.69 -14.86 -1.19
CA GLY A 154 -0.46 -14.47 -0.38
C GLY A 154 -0.28 -13.14 0.35
N ASN A 155 -1.37 -12.59 0.85
CA ASN A 155 -1.41 -11.35 1.63
C ASN A 155 -2.25 -11.54 2.88
N GLU A 156 -1.66 -11.31 4.06
CA GLU A 156 -2.33 -11.36 5.36
C GLU A 156 -3.12 -12.66 5.63
N LEU A 157 -2.53 -13.79 5.25
CA LEU A 157 -3.18 -15.10 5.38
C LEU A 157 -3.48 -15.49 6.84
N ASN A 158 -2.77 -14.90 7.81
CA ASN A 158 -3.02 -15.06 9.23
C ASN A 158 -4.21 -14.23 9.74
N LEU A 159 -4.70 -13.24 8.98
CA LEU A 159 -5.80 -12.40 9.42
C LEU A 159 -7.12 -13.18 9.39
N GLY A 160 -7.68 -13.42 10.58
CA GLY A 160 -8.93 -14.15 10.73
C GLY A 160 -8.85 -15.64 10.33
N ALA A 161 -7.64 -16.21 10.23
CA ALA A 161 -7.41 -17.62 9.95
C ALA A 161 -7.14 -18.41 11.26
N SER A 162 -7.50 -19.68 11.24
CA SER A 162 -7.27 -20.61 12.35
C SER A 162 -6.57 -21.90 11.94
N ASN A 163 -6.63 -22.27 10.65
CA ASN A 163 -6.05 -23.49 10.12
C ASN A 163 -4.56 -23.30 9.73
N PRO A 164 -3.60 -23.84 10.50
CA PRO A 164 -2.18 -23.67 10.19
C PRO A 164 -1.73 -24.37 8.89
N MET A 165 -2.57 -25.18 8.25
CA MET A 165 -2.24 -25.83 6.97
C MET A 165 -2.10 -24.81 5.82
N VAL A 166 -2.54 -23.57 6.00
CA VAL A 166 -2.23 -22.47 5.06
C VAL A 166 -0.72 -22.33 4.84
N TRP A 167 0.08 -22.49 5.89
CA TRP A 167 1.54 -22.39 5.80
C TRP A 167 2.20 -23.58 5.09
N ASP A 168 1.59 -24.77 5.15
CA ASP A 168 2.03 -25.90 4.34
C ASP A 168 1.82 -25.61 2.84
N ALA A 169 0.66 -25.04 2.48
CA ALA A 169 0.37 -24.63 1.10
C ALA A 169 1.31 -23.48 0.63
N VAL A 170 1.61 -22.52 1.48
CA VAL A 170 2.61 -21.47 1.18
C VAL A 170 3.98 -22.10 0.91
N ASN A 171 4.38 -23.09 1.72
CA ASN A 171 5.64 -23.78 1.54
C ASN A 171 5.71 -24.60 0.25
N ASP A 172 4.63 -25.28 -0.10
CA ASP A 172 4.56 -26.04 -1.36
C ASP A 172 4.67 -25.10 -2.59
N ILE A 173 4.10 -23.89 -2.49
CA ILE A 173 4.23 -22.86 -3.52
C ILE A 173 5.69 -22.34 -3.56
N ALA A 174 6.32 -22.05 -2.42
CA ALA A 174 7.72 -21.61 -2.38
C ALA A 174 8.66 -22.64 -3.01
N LYS A 175 8.51 -23.91 -2.67
CA LYS A 175 9.25 -25.02 -3.30
C LYS A 175 9.05 -25.08 -4.80
N MET A 176 7.79 -25.00 -5.24
CA MET A 176 7.47 -25.01 -6.67
C MET A 176 8.11 -23.86 -7.40
N ILE A 177 8.11 -22.65 -6.79
CA ILE A 177 8.77 -21.47 -7.36
C ILE A 177 10.28 -21.75 -7.50
N HIS A 178 10.97 -22.20 -6.47
CA HIS A 178 12.39 -22.53 -6.52
C HIS A 178 12.73 -23.61 -7.55
N GLU A 179 11.79 -24.54 -7.86
CA GLU A 179 11.98 -25.55 -8.90
C GLU A 179 11.90 -24.99 -10.33
N VAL A 180 11.07 -23.95 -10.56
CA VAL A 180 10.81 -23.43 -11.91
C VAL A 180 11.42 -22.05 -12.16
N ASP A 181 11.76 -21.32 -11.09
CA ASP A 181 12.37 -20.00 -11.10
C ASP A 181 13.52 -19.96 -10.08
N GLY A 182 14.72 -20.08 -10.58
CA GLY A 182 15.94 -20.03 -9.75
C GLY A 182 16.51 -18.63 -9.54
N ASN A 183 15.80 -17.57 -9.98
CA ASN A 183 16.33 -16.21 -10.01
C ASN A 183 15.70 -15.29 -8.94
N HIS A 184 14.55 -15.62 -8.38
CA HIS A 184 13.80 -14.68 -7.54
C HIS A 184 13.43 -15.29 -6.19
N PRO A 185 13.69 -14.57 -5.07
CA PRO A 185 13.32 -15.01 -3.73
C PRO A 185 11.80 -15.00 -3.53
N THR A 186 11.38 -15.77 -2.52
CA THR A 186 9.99 -15.93 -2.09
C THR A 186 9.75 -15.37 -0.70
N LEU A 187 8.59 -14.73 -0.49
CA LEU A 187 8.12 -14.26 0.80
C LEU A 187 6.61 -14.46 0.96
N THR A 188 6.12 -14.40 2.19
CA THR A 188 4.69 -14.25 2.50
C THR A 188 4.49 -13.03 3.38
N MET A 189 3.38 -12.30 3.18
CA MET A 189 3.07 -11.07 3.90
C MET A 189 2.17 -11.37 5.10
N LEU A 190 2.65 -11.02 6.30
CA LEU A 190 1.98 -11.27 7.57
C LEU A 190 1.33 -10.00 8.12
N ALA A 191 0.07 -10.06 8.53
CA ALA A 191 -0.59 -9.02 9.30
C ALA A 191 -0.05 -9.04 10.75
N GLY A 192 0.97 -8.22 11.01
CA GLY A 192 1.72 -8.24 12.27
C GLY A 192 2.56 -9.49 12.49
N ILE A 193 3.27 -9.52 13.60
CA ILE A 193 4.04 -10.70 14.04
C ILE A 193 3.85 -10.94 15.53
N HIS A 194 3.93 -12.20 15.93
CA HIS A 194 3.97 -12.64 17.32
C HIS A 194 4.61 -14.05 17.40
N PRO A 195 5.13 -14.47 18.57
CA PRO A 195 5.93 -15.70 18.68
C PRO A 195 5.27 -16.96 18.12
N GLU A 196 3.98 -17.18 18.37
CA GLU A 196 3.26 -18.37 17.90
C GLU A 196 3.12 -18.40 16.38
N LEU A 197 2.87 -17.25 15.75
CA LEU A 197 2.77 -17.13 14.29
C LEU A 197 4.13 -17.43 13.64
N ILE A 198 5.17 -16.78 14.12
CA ILE A 198 6.53 -16.98 13.60
C ILE A 198 6.99 -18.43 13.76
N GLN A 199 6.69 -19.06 14.92
CA GLN A 199 6.98 -20.48 15.10
C GLN A 199 6.22 -21.38 14.12
N GLN A 200 4.96 -21.05 13.78
CA GLN A 200 4.20 -21.78 12.78
C GLN A 200 4.84 -21.63 11.39
N VAL A 201 5.17 -20.41 10.98
CA VAL A 201 5.79 -20.12 9.68
C VAL A 201 7.17 -20.81 9.59
N LYS A 202 8.04 -20.65 10.59
CA LYS A 202 9.37 -21.33 10.64
C LYS A 202 9.25 -22.86 10.51
N THR A 203 8.21 -23.45 11.08
CA THR A 203 8.04 -24.91 11.10
C THR A 203 7.39 -25.44 9.82
N ARG A 204 6.41 -24.73 9.27
CA ARG A 204 5.56 -25.20 8.17
C ARG A 204 5.93 -24.64 6.81
N ALA A 205 6.56 -23.48 6.78
CA ALA A 205 7.01 -22.82 5.55
C ALA A 205 8.53 -22.52 5.58
N PRO A 206 9.40 -23.52 5.86
CA PRO A 206 10.84 -23.31 5.97
C PRO A 206 11.54 -22.99 4.64
N ASP A 207 10.87 -23.17 3.51
CA ASP A 207 11.44 -22.88 2.18
C ASP A 207 11.18 -21.42 1.73
N LEU A 208 10.55 -20.57 2.57
CA LEU A 208 10.50 -19.13 2.33
C LEU A 208 11.88 -18.50 2.56
N ASP A 209 12.29 -17.60 1.64
CA ASP A 209 13.59 -16.93 1.73
C ASP A 209 13.58 -15.78 2.75
N LEU A 210 12.42 -15.09 2.90
CA LEU A 210 12.26 -13.97 3.83
C LEU A 210 10.80 -13.79 4.26
N LEU A 211 10.58 -12.91 5.24
CA LEU A 211 9.23 -12.50 5.65
C LEU A 211 8.85 -11.14 5.11
N GLY A 212 7.58 -10.98 4.73
CA GLY A 212 6.91 -9.70 4.59
C GLY A 212 6.15 -9.37 5.89
N ILE A 213 6.31 -8.16 6.42
CA ILE A 213 5.66 -7.74 7.66
C ILE A 213 4.80 -6.51 7.38
N GLN A 214 3.53 -6.56 7.80
CA GLN A 214 2.56 -5.47 7.63
C GLN A 214 2.11 -4.97 8.99
N MET A 215 2.41 -3.71 9.29
CA MET A 215 2.07 -3.06 10.55
C MET A 215 1.88 -1.57 10.35
N TYR A 216 0.90 -1.00 11.04
CA TYR A 216 0.56 0.42 10.91
C TYR A 216 1.10 1.24 12.10
N ALA A 217 0.24 1.73 13.03
CA ALA A 217 0.77 2.50 14.15
C ALA A 217 1.64 1.67 15.09
N ASP A 218 1.31 0.41 15.27
CA ASP A 218 2.03 -0.51 16.17
C ASP A 218 3.43 -0.91 15.61
N ILE A 219 3.77 -0.51 14.38
CA ILE A 219 5.09 -0.75 13.78
C ILE A 219 6.26 -0.22 14.64
N VAL A 220 6.02 0.81 15.44
CA VAL A 220 7.03 1.34 16.37
C VAL A 220 7.52 0.29 17.39
N ASN A 221 6.77 -0.78 17.59
CA ASN A 221 7.11 -1.94 18.43
C ASN A 221 7.75 -3.09 17.65
N LEU A 222 7.90 -2.99 16.33
CA LEU A 222 8.46 -4.07 15.50
C LEU A 222 9.81 -4.59 15.99
N PRO A 223 10.79 -3.76 16.40
CA PRO A 223 12.06 -4.27 16.91
C PRO A 223 11.89 -5.22 18.12
N ARG A 224 10.99 -4.90 19.04
CA ARG A 224 10.65 -5.74 20.19
C ARG A 224 9.95 -7.04 19.77
N TYR A 225 9.03 -6.98 18.82
CA TYR A 225 8.31 -8.17 18.35
C TYR A 225 9.22 -9.14 17.59
N LEU A 226 10.20 -8.64 16.85
CA LEU A 226 11.23 -9.48 16.21
C LEU A 226 12.07 -10.23 17.26
N GLU A 227 12.52 -9.53 18.30
CA GLU A 227 13.26 -10.12 19.41
C GLU A 227 12.42 -11.19 20.15
N GLU A 228 11.18 -10.86 20.53
CA GLU A 228 10.27 -11.78 21.23
C GLU A 228 9.90 -13.01 20.38
N SER A 229 9.85 -12.87 19.05
CA SER A 229 9.53 -13.95 18.10
C SER A 229 10.74 -14.79 17.71
N GLU A 230 11.94 -14.44 18.16
CA GLU A 230 13.20 -15.10 17.81
C GLU A 230 13.36 -15.27 16.29
N TRP A 231 12.94 -14.26 15.51
CA TRP A 231 13.17 -14.26 14.07
C TRP A 231 14.60 -13.83 13.77
N ASP A 232 15.36 -14.71 13.12
CA ASP A 232 16.78 -14.54 12.81
C ASP A 232 17.07 -14.44 11.30
N GLY A 233 16.02 -14.50 10.45
CA GLY A 233 16.11 -14.34 8.99
C GLY A 233 15.92 -12.90 8.52
N PRO A 234 16.04 -12.66 7.20
CA PRO A 234 15.74 -11.36 6.59
C PRO A 234 14.23 -11.08 6.59
N TYR A 235 13.88 -9.79 6.53
CA TYR A 235 12.51 -9.36 6.32
C TYR A 235 12.44 -8.05 5.52
N VAL A 236 11.28 -7.81 4.93
CA VAL A 236 10.89 -6.54 4.33
C VAL A 236 9.58 -6.08 4.95
N VAL A 237 9.44 -4.78 5.25
CA VAL A 237 8.15 -4.23 5.71
C VAL A 237 7.29 -3.98 4.48
N THR A 238 6.24 -4.79 4.30
CA THR A 238 5.46 -4.82 3.05
C THR A 238 4.22 -3.94 3.07
N GLU A 239 3.77 -3.51 4.24
CA GLU A 239 2.78 -2.43 4.41
C GLU A 239 3.03 -1.67 5.70
N TRP A 240 3.06 -0.35 5.60
CA TRP A 240 3.15 0.58 6.73
C TRP A 240 2.77 1.98 6.25
N GLY A 241 2.45 2.88 7.17
CA GLY A 241 2.10 4.24 6.75
C GLY A 241 1.23 4.97 7.75
N ALA A 242 0.02 5.41 7.36
CA ALA A 242 -0.93 6.07 8.24
C ALA A 242 -1.31 5.17 9.44
N THR A 243 -1.89 5.76 10.49
CA THR A 243 -2.43 4.99 11.61
C THR A 243 -3.66 4.21 11.16
N GLY A 244 -3.73 2.92 11.45
CA GLY A 244 -4.88 2.08 11.13
C GLY A 244 -6.16 2.59 11.78
N HIS A 245 -7.28 2.50 11.09
CA HIS A 245 -8.57 2.98 11.63
C HIS A 245 -9.02 2.23 12.89
N TRP A 246 -8.46 1.05 13.15
CA TRP A 246 -8.65 0.24 14.37
C TRP A 246 -7.70 0.62 15.51
N GLU A 247 -6.70 1.49 15.25
CA GLU A 247 -5.69 1.92 16.22
C GLU A 247 -5.96 3.34 16.77
N VAL A 248 -6.99 4.00 16.26
CA VAL A 248 -7.35 5.37 16.67
C VAL A 248 -8.49 5.40 17.68
N GLN A 249 -8.65 6.55 18.35
CA GLN A 249 -9.84 6.82 19.16
C GLN A 249 -11.07 6.91 18.25
N THR A 250 -12.23 6.55 18.82
CA THR A 250 -13.53 6.69 18.18
C THR A 250 -14.41 7.67 18.93
N THR A 251 -15.35 8.28 18.22
CA THR A 251 -16.43 9.05 18.85
C THR A 251 -17.36 8.15 19.66
N SER A 252 -18.25 8.76 20.48
CA SER A 252 -19.29 8.04 21.24
C SER A 252 -20.25 7.22 20.38
N TRP A 253 -20.38 7.53 19.10
CA TRP A 253 -21.17 6.78 18.10
C TRP A 253 -20.33 5.86 17.22
N GLY A 254 -19.04 5.68 17.52
CA GLY A 254 -18.16 4.70 16.89
C GLY A 254 -17.44 5.16 15.61
N ALA A 255 -17.52 6.43 15.24
CA ALA A 255 -16.76 6.96 14.09
C ALA A 255 -15.26 7.09 14.45
N PRO A 256 -14.33 6.51 13.67
CA PRO A 256 -12.91 6.61 13.96
C PRO A 256 -12.39 8.03 13.66
N LEU A 257 -11.42 8.49 14.44
CA LEU A 257 -10.82 9.82 14.31
C LEU A 257 -9.59 9.76 13.40
N GLU A 258 -9.72 10.28 12.20
CA GLU A 258 -8.65 10.33 11.22
C GLU A 258 -7.70 11.49 11.50
N ASN A 259 -6.39 11.26 11.42
CA ASN A 259 -5.38 12.31 11.42
C ASN A 259 -5.44 13.12 10.11
N ASN A 260 -5.20 14.42 10.17
CA ASN A 260 -5.02 15.23 8.97
C ASN A 260 -3.71 14.86 8.23
N SER A 261 -3.56 15.31 6.99
CA SER A 261 -2.41 14.97 6.13
C SER A 261 -1.06 15.36 6.72
N THR A 262 -0.99 16.47 7.45
CA THR A 262 0.25 16.95 8.09
C THR A 262 0.69 16.00 9.23
N VAL A 263 -0.24 15.61 10.09
CA VAL A 263 0.03 14.65 11.17
C VAL A 263 0.38 13.28 10.61
N LYS A 264 -0.27 12.85 9.51
CA LYS A 264 0.10 11.61 8.82
C LYS A 264 1.54 11.65 8.34
N ALA A 265 1.95 12.72 7.67
CA ALA A 265 3.32 12.89 7.16
C ALA A 265 4.38 12.76 8.28
N ASP A 266 4.12 13.36 9.45
CA ASP A 266 4.98 13.21 10.63
C ASP A 266 5.09 11.74 11.05
N TRP A 267 3.99 10.98 11.00
CA TRP A 267 4.01 9.57 11.36
C TRP A 267 4.76 8.71 10.33
N TYR A 268 4.66 9.02 9.03
CA TYR A 268 5.45 8.34 8.01
C TYR A 268 6.95 8.47 8.30
N SER A 269 7.43 9.69 8.53
CA SER A 269 8.84 9.94 8.86
C SER A 269 9.29 9.18 10.11
N ARG A 270 8.55 9.31 11.21
CA ARG A 270 8.94 8.71 12.50
C ARG A 270 8.90 7.19 12.49
N ARG A 271 7.88 6.58 11.86
CA ARG A 271 7.75 5.13 11.77
C ARG A 271 8.86 4.53 10.92
N HIS A 272 9.19 5.18 9.80
CA HIS A 272 10.35 4.78 9.00
C HIS A 272 11.65 4.79 9.82
N GLU A 273 11.93 5.87 10.53
CA GLU A 273 13.14 6.01 11.33
C GLU A 273 13.22 4.95 12.45
N ILE A 274 12.13 4.75 13.20
CA ILE A 274 12.10 3.88 14.39
C ILE A 274 12.13 2.39 14.01
N ALA A 275 11.41 1.98 12.97
CA ALA A 275 11.13 0.57 12.74
C ALA A 275 11.79 0.00 11.47
N ILE A 276 12.19 0.84 10.52
CA ILE A 276 12.74 0.40 9.24
C ILE A 276 14.22 0.76 9.15
N ALA A 277 14.54 2.05 9.17
CA ALA A 277 15.91 2.52 9.02
C ALA A 277 16.82 2.14 10.22
N SER A 278 16.25 1.91 11.39
CA SER A 278 17.01 1.52 12.58
C SER A 278 17.56 0.08 12.54
N ASP A 279 16.90 -0.82 11.79
CA ASP A 279 17.39 -2.19 11.62
C ASP A 279 18.24 -2.31 10.35
N THR A 280 19.55 -2.28 10.55
CA THR A 280 20.55 -2.42 9.49
C THR A 280 21.06 -3.87 9.34
N THR A 281 20.45 -4.82 10.04
CA THR A 281 20.91 -6.22 10.11
C THR A 281 19.98 -7.19 9.38
N GLN A 282 18.69 -7.03 9.49
CA GLN A 282 17.70 -7.97 8.94
C GLN A 282 16.74 -7.31 7.94
N CYS A 283 16.46 -6.00 8.09
CA CYS A 283 15.55 -5.28 7.23
C CYS A 283 16.19 -4.95 5.87
N ILE A 284 15.61 -5.45 4.79
CA ILE A 284 16.09 -5.19 3.42
C ILE A 284 15.31 -4.08 2.69
N GLY A 285 14.48 -3.34 3.42
CA GLY A 285 13.71 -2.20 2.92
C GLY A 285 12.23 -2.25 3.22
N SER A 286 11.44 -1.44 2.54
CA SER A 286 10.01 -1.33 2.81
C SER A 286 9.18 -0.88 1.63
N TYR A 287 7.86 -1.18 1.73
CA TYR A 287 6.80 -0.71 0.82
C TYR A 287 5.77 0.08 1.63
N VAL A 288 5.74 1.40 1.44
CA VAL A 288 4.76 2.27 2.10
C VAL A 288 3.35 2.03 1.53
N PHE A 289 2.33 2.09 2.36
CA PHE A 289 0.93 1.91 1.97
C PHE A 289 0.18 3.24 2.08
N LEU A 290 -0.44 3.77 1.04
CA LEU A 290 -0.65 3.25 -0.30
C LEU A 290 -0.25 4.31 -1.34
N TRP A 291 0.52 3.95 -2.38
CA TRP A 291 0.78 4.82 -3.53
C TRP A 291 -0.42 4.85 -4.46
N GLY A 292 -1.26 5.85 -4.28
CA GLY A 292 -2.54 6.00 -4.94
C GLY A 292 -3.61 6.48 -3.99
N GLN A 293 -4.87 6.19 -4.31
CA GLN A 293 -6.06 6.55 -3.55
C GLN A 293 -6.93 5.31 -3.32
N LYS A 294 -7.58 5.23 -2.17
CA LYS A 294 -8.50 4.15 -1.82
C LYS A 294 -9.58 4.66 -0.87
N GLN A 295 -10.82 4.27 -1.12
CA GLN A 295 -11.90 4.42 -0.14
C GLN A 295 -11.76 3.31 0.92
N GLU A 296 -11.42 3.71 2.15
CA GLU A 296 -11.43 2.84 3.32
C GLU A 296 -11.69 3.70 4.56
N ARG A 297 -12.86 3.61 5.16
CA ARG A 297 -13.43 4.55 6.13
C ARG A 297 -13.67 5.94 5.55
N THR A 298 -12.65 6.54 4.96
CA THR A 298 -12.68 7.81 4.25
C THR A 298 -11.90 7.67 2.94
N PRO A 299 -12.09 8.55 1.96
CA PRO A 299 -11.28 8.55 0.74
C PRO A 299 -9.82 8.96 0.98
N THR A 300 -9.50 9.48 2.15
CA THR A 300 -8.19 10.03 2.50
C THR A 300 -7.41 9.23 3.53
N TRP A 301 -7.97 8.10 4.06
CA TRP A 301 -7.37 7.40 5.19
C TRP A 301 -5.96 6.91 4.92
N TYR A 302 -5.77 6.14 3.84
CA TYR A 302 -4.48 5.49 3.52
C TYR A 302 -3.84 6.02 2.24
N GLY A 303 -4.61 6.60 1.33
CA GLY A 303 -4.09 7.14 0.08
C GLY A 303 -3.08 8.25 0.30
N MET A 304 -1.95 8.19 -0.39
CA MET A 304 -0.95 9.25 -0.39
C MET A 304 -1.29 10.36 -1.39
N PHE A 305 -2.31 10.11 -2.22
CA PHE A 305 -2.85 11.06 -3.19
C PHE A 305 -4.32 11.33 -2.90
N MET A 306 -4.76 12.51 -3.27
CA MET A 306 -6.18 12.88 -3.26
C MET A 306 -6.92 12.18 -4.41
N PRO A 307 -8.27 12.06 -4.34
CA PRO A 307 -9.05 11.47 -5.42
C PRO A 307 -8.82 12.13 -6.80
N ASP A 308 -8.52 13.41 -6.82
CA ASP A 308 -8.26 14.20 -8.04
C ASP A 308 -6.80 14.12 -8.51
N GLY A 309 -5.93 13.42 -7.76
CA GLY A 309 -4.56 13.10 -8.14
C GLY A 309 -3.47 13.98 -7.52
N GLU A 310 -3.82 15.02 -6.74
CA GLU A 310 -2.82 15.82 -6.02
C GLU A 310 -2.11 14.99 -4.95
N LYS A 311 -0.79 15.15 -4.85
CA LYS A 311 -0.01 14.51 -3.81
C LYS A 311 -0.22 15.16 -2.44
N THR A 312 -0.07 14.40 -1.38
CA THR A 312 -0.09 14.90 0.01
C THR A 312 1.33 14.95 0.59
N ALA A 313 1.47 15.59 1.75
CA ALA A 313 2.74 15.65 2.48
C ALA A 313 3.36 14.27 2.80
N ALA A 314 2.58 13.17 2.72
CA ALA A 314 3.11 11.82 2.82
C ALA A 314 4.04 11.48 1.65
N VAL A 315 3.72 11.94 0.42
CA VAL A 315 4.59 11.77 -0.76
C VAL A 315 5.87 12.58 -0.58
N ASP A 316 5.78 13.82 -0.09
CA ASP A 316 6.95 14.68 0.14
C ASP A 316 7.93 14.03 1.11
N VAL A 317 7.42 13.46 2.20
CA VAL A 317 8.22 12.74 3.20
C VAL A 317 8.87 11.49 2.59
N MET A 318 8.15 10.75 1.76
CA MET A 318 8.71 9.54 1.14
C MET A 318 9.77 9.88 0.09
N GLU A 319 9.58 10.94 -0.70
CA GLU A 319 10.62 11.41 -1.62
C GLU A 319 11.89 11.80 -0.85
N TYR A 320 11.75 12.56 0.23
CA TYR A 320 12.90 12.89 1.09
C TYR A 320 13.55 11.64 1.70
N THR A 321 12.74 10.69 2.14
CA THR A 321 13.22 9.43 2.72
C THR A 321 14.05 8.61 1.73
N TRP A 322 13.62 8.53 0.48
CA TRP A 322 14.26 7.74 -0.56
C TRP A 322 15.46 8.43 -1.21
N THR A 323 15.40 9.77 -1.38
CA THR A 323 16.39 10.54 -2.14
C THR A 323 17.32 11.40 -1.27
N GLY A 324 16.92 11.70 -0.04
CA GLY A 324 17.58 12.68 0.83
C GLY A 324 17.32 14.14 0.44
N THR A 325 16.42 14.39 -0.51
CA THR A 325 16.11 15.73 -1.02
C THR A 325 14.60 15.97 -0.97
N TRP A 326 14.18 17.10 -0.45
CA TRP A 326 12.78 17.52 -0.47
C TRP A 326 12.34 17.87 -1.91
N PRO A 327 11.08 17.57 -2.29
CA PRO A 327 10.54 18.04 -3.57
C PRO A 327 10.56 19.56 -3.67
N ALA A 328 10.57 20.07 -4.91
CA ALA A 328 10.61 21.51 -5.16
C ALA A 328 9.32 22.23 -4.78
N ASN A 329 8.19 21.53 -4.82
CA ASN A 329 6.88 21.99 -4.35
C ASN A 329 6.45 21.11 -3.20
N LEU A 330 6.25 21.68 -2.01
CA LEU A 330 5.81 20.98 -0.82
C LEU A 330 4.29 21.08 -0.67
N SER A 331 3.70 20.09 -0.04
CA SER A 331 2.26 20.08 0.20
C SER A 331 1.87 21.05 1.33
N PRO A 332 0.68 21.66 1.25
CA PRO A 332 0.15 22.52 2.31
C PRO A 332 0.11 21.83 3.67
N ALA A 333 0.34 22.58 4.73
CA ALA A 333 0.32 22.10 6.11
C ALA A 333 -0.90 22.63 6.86
N ILE A 334 -1.61 21.75 7.59
CA ILE A 334 -2.75 22.09 8.43
C ILE A 334 -2.31 22.23 9.88
N GLU A 335 -2.48 23.41 10.46
CA GLU A 335 -2.19 23.69 11.86
C GLU A 335 -3.34 23.28 12.77
N SER A 336 -4.58 23.61 12.36
CA SER A 336 -5.78 23.29 13.14
C SER A 336 -7.02 23.15 12.26
N PHE A 337 -7.99 22.35 12.72
CA PHE A 337 -9.30 22.22 12.11
C PHE A 337 -10.38 22.05 13.19
N THR A 338 -11.39 22.91 13.17
CA THR A 338 -12.44 22.95 14.20
C THR A 338 -13.84 23.12 13.60
N LEU A 339 -14.84 22.60 14.31
CA LEU A 339 -16.26 22.83 14.06
C LEU A 339 -16.89 23.44 15.30
N ASN A 340 -17.41 24.68 15.22
CA ASN A 340 -17.84 25.49 16.36
C ASN A 340 -16.77 25.59 17.47
N GLU A 341 -15.52 25.85 17.10
CA GLU A 341 -14.36 25.93 17.98
C GLU A 341 -14.01 24.60 18.71
N LEU A 342 -14.65 23.48 18.31
CA LEU A 342 -14.42 22.14 18.86
C LEU A 342 -13.61 21.29 17.90
N GLU A 343 -12.69 20.49 18.44
CA GLU A 343 -11.92 19.50 17.69
C GLU A 343 -12.70 18.18 17.51
N ALA A 344 -12.25 17.33 16.60
CA ALA A 344 -12.84 16.02 16.29
C ALA A 344 -13.01 15.12 17.53
N THR A 345 -12.17 15.26 18.55
CA THR A 345 -12.22 14.53 19.82
C THR A 345 -13.38 14.89 20.73
N SER A 346 -14.08 15.99 20.44
CA SER A 346 -15.10 16.59 21.34
C SER A 346 -16.47 15.92 21.31
N ASN A 347 -16.68 14.88 20.49
CA ASN A 347 -17.98 14.23 20.29
C ASN A 347 -19.08 15.24 19.94
N ILE A 348 -18.92 15.95 18.84
CA ILE A 348 -19.78 17.07 18.44
C ILE A 348 -21.19 16.57 18.10
N GLU A 349 -22.18 16.98 18.89
CA GLU A 349 -23.59 16.69 18.66
C GLU A 349 -24.37 17.97 18.37
N LEU A 350 -25.23 17.94 17.35
CA LEU A 350 -25.92 19.11 16.82
C LEU A 350 -27.41 18.82 16.61
N ALA A 351 -28.25 19.84 16.78
CA ALA A 351 -29.65 19.73 16.37
C ALA A 351 -29.78 19.78 14.84
N PRO A 352 -30.82 19.14 14.24
CA PRO A 352 -31.10 19.25 12.82
C PRO A 352 -31.20 20.71 12.36
N GLY A 353 -30.57 21.08 11.26
CA GLY A 353 -30.56 22.42 10.70
C GLY A 353 -29.84 23.48 11.54
N PHE A 354 -29.10 23.09 12.59
CA PHE A 354 -28.30 24.01 13.40
C PHE A 354 -27.22 24.66 12.53
N SER A 355 -27.12 26.00 12.57
CA SER A 355 -26.08 26.73 11.86
C SER A 355 -24.77 26.64 12.62
N MET A 356 -23.72 26.21 11.93
CA MET A 356 -22.39 25.98 12.50
C MET A 356 -21.30 26.66 11.65
N VAL A 357 -20.20 26.97 12.29
CA VAL A 357 -19.00 27.54 11.63
C VAL A 357 -17.87 26.54 11.76
N SER A 358 -17.20 26.27 10.65
CA SER A 358 -15.96 25.50 10.66
C SER A 358 -14.80 26.37 10.23
N THR A 359 -13.66 26.17 10.87
CA THR A 359 -12.43 26.91 10.60
C THR A 359 -11.25 25.94 10.44
N VAL A 360 -10.51 26.08 9.36
CA VAL A 360 -9.22 25.46 9.17
C VAL A 360 -8.14 26.52 9.06
N ILE A 361 -7.02 26.30 9.74
CA ILE A 361 -5.81 27.13 9.61
C ILE A 361 -4.78 26.27 8.88
N ALA A 362 -4.38 26.74 7.73
CA ALA A 362 -3.37 26.07 6.89
C ALA A 362 -2.40 27.09 6.31
N THR A 363 -1.19 26.63 6.06
CA THR A 363 -0.11 27.40 5.43
C THR A 363 0.49 26.58 4.31
N ASP A 364 1.06 27.26 3.33
CA ASP A 364 1.85 26.63 2.30
C ASP A 364 3.34 26.91 2.56
N PRO A 365 4.23 25.89 2.54
CA PRO A 365 5.66 26.09 2.78
C PRO A 365 6.37 26.92 1.70
N ASP A 366 5.81 26.96 0.49
CA ASP A 366 6.34 27.66 -0.69
C ASP A 366 5.63 29.01 -0.93
N ASP A 367 4.72 29.39 -0.01
CA ASP A 367 3.88 30.60 -0.08
C ASP A 367 2.89 30.58 -1.26
N ASP A 368 2.48 29.40 -1.75
CA ASP A 368 1.49 29.26 -2.81
C ASP A 368 0.07 29.63 -2.32
N PRO A 369 -0.78 30.18 -3.20
CA PRO A 369 -2.16 30.51 -2.84
C PRO A 369 -3.02 29.27 -2.65
N LEU A 370 -3.65 29.16 -1.48
CA LEU A 370 -4.46 28.00 -1.12
C LEU A 370 -5.91 28.14 -1.59
N THR A 371 -6.46 27.03 -2.11
CA THR A 371 -7.88 26.88 -2.47
C THR A 371 -8.51 25.82 -1.57
N TYR A 372 -9.73 26.09 -1.06
CA TYR A 372 -10.41 25.25 -0.07
C TYR A 372 -11.67 24.64 -0.68
N HIS A 373 -11.77 23.31 -0.60
CA HIS A 373 -12.92 22.53 -1.06
C HIS A 373 -13.56 21.82 0.12
N TRP A 374 -14.84 22.07 0.35
CA TRP A 374 -15.57 21.60 1.49
C TRP A 374 -16.67 20.61 1.07
N SER A 375 -16.82 19.53 1.82
CA SER A 375 -17.91 18.57 1.62
C SER A 375 -18.38 17.98 2.95
N VAL A 376 -19.63 17.53 2.96
CA VAL A 376 -20.21 16.77 4.07
C VAL A 376 -20.72 15.44 3.52
N HIS A 377 -20.30 14.34 4.11
CA HIS A 377 -20.78 13.00 3.75
C HIS A 377 -21.46 12.35 4.94
N GLN A 378 -22.29 11.34 4.69
CA GLN A 378 -22.67 10.44 5.75
C GLN A 378 -21.42 9.74 6.29
N GLU A 379 -21.42 9.33 7.55
CA GLU A 379 -20.34 8.52 8.10
C GLU A 379 -20.34 7.12 7.46
N ALA A 380 -19.17 6.57 7.19
CA ALA A 380 -19.03 5.22 6.64
C ALA A 380 -19.61 4.17 7.60
N THR A 381 -20.51 3.35 7.12
CA THR A 381 -21.16 2.27 7.88
C THR A 381 -20.63 0.89 7.49
N GLU A 382 -20.07 0.75 6.31
CA GLU A 382 -19.37 -0.46 5.88
C GLU A 382 -18.01 -0.52 6.56
N VAL A 383 -17.66 -1.70 7.04
CA VAL A 383 -16.35 -1.98 7.64
C VAL A 383 -15.72 -3.08 6.82
N GLY A 384 -14.82 -2.73 5.93
CA GLY A 384 -13.96 -3.66 5.24
C GLY A 384 -13.06 -4.40 6.24
N HIS A 385 -12.67 -5.63 5.93
CA HIS A 385 -11.77 -6.42 6.74
C HIS A 385 -10.53 -6.78 5.92
N GLY A 386 -9.35 -6.36 6.39
CA GLY A 386 -8.09 -6.62 5.69
C GLY A 386 -8.04 -5.98 4.29
N GLY A 387 -8.51 -4.74 4.18
CA GLY A 387 -8.48 -3.98 2.94
C GLY A 387 -9.54 -4.35 1.90
N ASP A 388 -10.61 -5.08 2.29
CA ASP A 388 -11.76 -5.34 1.41
C ASP A 388 -12.38 -4.02 0.91
N ASP A 389 -13.01 -4.06 -0.27
CA ASP A 389 -13.63 -2.87 -0.89
C ASP A 389 -14.73 -2.27 -0.01
N GLU A 390 -14.73 -0.94 0.14
CA GLU A 390 -15.76 -0.16 0.81
C GLU A 390 -16.43 0.81 -0.17
N SER A 391 -17.76 0.99 -0.03
CA SER A 391 -18.50 1.97 -0.82
C SER A 391 -18.25 3.39 -0.30
N GLU A 392 -18.15 4.36 -1.20
CA GLU A 392 -18.09 5.77 -0.82
C GLU A 392 -19.41 6.20 -0.16
N PRO A 393 -19.36 6.82 1.06
CA PRO A 393 -20.56 7.31 1.73
C PRO A 393 -21.22 8.45 0.94
N PRO A 394 -22.58 8.55 0.97
CA PRO A 394 -23.30 9.58 0.22
C PRO A 394 -22.89 11.02 0.60
N LEU A 395 -22.63 11.83 -0.39
CA LEU A 395 -22.48 13.29 -0.26
C LEU A 395 -23.82 13.94 0.13
N ILE A 396 -23.78 14.88 1.06
CA ILE A 396 -24.95 15.69 1.47
C ILE A 396 -24.83 17.07 0.84
N PRO A 397 -25.62 17.40 -0.18
CA PRO A 397 -25.53 18.67 -0.89
C PRO A 397 -26.20 19.81 -0.11
N ASP A 398 -25.96 21.04 -0.57
CA ASP A 398 -26.69 22.28 -0.21
C ASP A 398 -26.66 22.65 1.28
N LEU A 399 -25.63 22.24 2.01
CA LEU A 399 -25.47 22.59 3.42
C LEU A 399 -24.74 23.91 3.65
N PHE A 400 -23.84 24.30 2.76
CA PHE A 400 -23.00 25.49 2.89
C PHE A 400 -23.76 26.77 2.55
N THR A 401 -23.74 27.76 3.48
CA THR A 401 -24.39 29.06 3.33
C THR A 401 -23.41 30.19 3.05
N GLU A 402 -22.17 30.06 3.51
CA GLU A 402 -21.07 30.99 3.22
C GLU A 402 -19.74 30.18 3.17
N ILE A 403 -18.95 30.45 2.15
CA ILE A 403 -17.60 29.86 1.98
C ILE A 403 -16.63 31.04 1.78
N LYS A 404 -15.64 31.12 2.66
CA LYS A 404 -14.62 32.16 2.59
C LYS A 404 -13.29 31.59 3.04
N ASP A 405 -12.44 31.24 2.08
CA ASP A 405 -11.11 30.66 2.33
C ASP A 405 -11.18 29.50 3.34
N GLY A 406 -10.42 29.58 4.43
CA GLY A 406 -10.40 28.58 5.48
C GLY A 406 -11.59 28.61 6.47
N VAL A 407 -12.67 29.39 6.19
CA VAL A 407 -13.83 29.50 7.09
C VAL A 407 -15.11 29.24 6.30
N VAL A 408 -15.96 28.34 6.80
CA VAL A 408 -17.29 28.10 6.23
C VAL A 408 -18.38 28.18 7.27
N THR A 409 -19.54 28.69 6.83
CA THR A 409 -20.80 28.56 7.58
C THR A 409 -21.67 27.54 6.85
N LEU A 410 -22.19 26.56 7.59
CA LEU A 410 -23.04 25.52 7.06
C LEU A 410 -24.14 25.15 8.05
N ASN A 411 -25.21 24.55 7.53
CA ASN A 411 -26.30 24.02 8.37
C ASN A 411 -26.09 22.51 8.57
N ALA A 412 -26.34 22.03 9.77
CA ALA A 412 -26.40 20.60 10.03
C ALA A 412 -27.46 19.93 9.15
N PRO A 413 -27.25 18.69 8.68
CA PRO A 413 -28.27 17.91 7.97
C PRO A 413 -29.61 17.87 8.73
N SER A 414 -30.72 17.77 7.99
CA SER A 414 -32.06 17.68 8.61
C SER A 414 -32.36 16.31 9.21
N GLU A 415 -31.73 15.27 8.71
CA GLU A 415 -31.94 13.90 9.15
C GLU A 415 -30.97 13.55 10.29
N PRO A 416 -31.45 12.94 11.39
CA PRO A 416 -30.59 12.45 12.46
C PRO A 416 -29.64 11.36 11.97
N GLY A 417 -28.37 11.42 12.40
CA GLY A 417 -27.37 10.44 12.00
C GLY A 417 -25.93 10.91 12.20
N ALA A 418 -24.99 10.06 11.86
CA ALA A 418 -23.58 10.38 11.87
C ALA A 418 -23.13 10.91 10.51
N TYR A 419 -22.32 11.95 10.54
CA TYR A 419 -21.81 12.66 9.37
C TYR A 419 -20.33 13.01 9.55
N ARG A 420 -19.67 13.36 8.46
CA ARG A 420 -18.28 13.80 8.46
C ARG A 420 -18.13 15.04 7.54
N LEU A 421 -17.58 16.10 8.12
CA LEU A 421 -17.17 17.30 7.38
C LEU A 421 -15.74 17.13 6.91
N PHE A 422 -15.48 17.34 5.63
CA PHE A 422 -14.16 17.32 5.01
C PHE A 422 -13.75 18.71 4.55
N VAL A 423 -12.46 18.97 4.61
CA VAL A 423 -11.79 20.04 3.87
C VAL A 423 -10.61 19.46 3.10
N HIS A 424 -10.58 19.73 1.78
CA HIS A 424 -9.43 19.51 0.91
C HIS A 424 -8.86 20.86 0.54
N ILE A 425 -7.54 21.01 0.63
CA ILE A 425 -6.84 22.27 0.43
C ILE A 425 -5.78 22.03 -0.63
N THR A 426 -5.85 22.75 -1.75
CA THR A 426 -4.91 22.62 -2.87
C THR A 426 -4.08 23.87 -3.02
N ASP A 427 -2.82 23.71 -3.43
CA ASP A 427 -1.88 24.79 -3.74
C ASP A 427 -1.94 25.28 -5.19
N GLY A 428 -2.67 24.56 -6.06
CA GLY A 428 -2.73 24.83 -7.49
C GLY A 428 -1.50 24.37 -8.29
N ASN A 429 -0.52 23.73 -7.64
CA ASN A 429 0.72 23.22 -8.21
C ASN A 429 0.84 21.68 -8.10
N GLY A 430 -0.26 20.98 -7.84
CA GLY A 430 -0.33 19.52 -7.81
C GLY A 430 -0.17 18.91 -6.42
N SER A 431 -0.19 19.75 -5.35
CA SER A 431 -0.15 19.25 -3.98
C SER A 431 -1.39 19.66 -3.19
N ALA A 432 -1.73 18.87 -2.19
CA ALA A 432 -2.90 19.08 -1.36
C ALA A 432 -2.68 18.67 0.10
N ALA A 433 -3.52 19.25 0.96
CA ALA A 433 -3.74 18.80 2.33
C ALA A 433 -5.21 18.44 2.56
N HIS A 434 -5.48 17.60 3.55
CA HIS A 434 -6.84 17.23 3.92
C HIS A 434 -7.01 17.11 5.43
N ALA A 435 -8.23 17.38 5.88
CA ALA A 435 -8.67 17.09 7.25
C ALA A 435 -10.18 16.78 7.25
N ASN A 436 -10.64 16.11 8.30
CA ASN A 436 -12.06 15.86 8.50
C ASN A 436 -12.44 15.86 9.97
N ILE A 437 -13.74 16.12 10.25
CA ILE A 437 -14.32 16.08 11.58
C ILE A 437 -15.63 15.31 11.53
N PRO A 438 -15.76 14.18 12.27
CA PRO A 438 -17.03 13.49 12.45
C PRO A 438 -17.93 14.29 13.42
N PHE A 439 -19.23 14.36 13.11
CA PHE A 439 -20.26 14.95 13.98
C PHE A 439 -21.55 14.16 13.91
N TYR A 440 -22.41 14.31 14.91
CA TYR A 440 -23.68 13.61 14.99
C TYR A 440 -24.85 14.59 15.03
N VAL A 441 -25.87 14.36 14.20
CA VAL A 441 -27.13 15.10 14.25
C VAL A 441 -28.11 14.33 15.11
N THR A 442 -28.54 14.95 16.21
CA THR A 442 -29.44 14.35 17.20
C THR A 442 -30.89 14.29 16.68
N ARG A 443 -31.77 13.57 17.42
CA ARG A 443 -33.20 13.49 17.10
C ARG A 443 -33.96 14.70 17.63
#